data_f244eac1ac41e3a0fa767dcf910e684d
#
_entry.id   f244eac1ac41e3a0fa767dcf910e684d
#
_cell.length_a   1.000
_cell.length_b   1.000
_cell.length_c   1.000
_cell.angle_alpha   90.00
_cell.angle_beta   90.00
_cell.angle_gamma   90.00
#
_symmetry.space_group_name_H-M   'P 1'
#
loop_
_entity.id
_entity.type
_entity.pdbx_description
1 polymer ?
#
loop_
_entity_poly.entity_id
_entity_poly.type
_entity_poly.pdbx_seq_one_letter_code
_entity_poly.pdbx_strand_id
1 'polypeptide(L)'
;MVRRLIVMRHAKSSWKDPNLDDHERPLNKRGRRDAPMVADAIFERGWIPELVLVSSSKRTLQTLEGMSHRMGKTPFEVRSGIYHATVIDLMEELEDMLDNGTTMIIGHNPGSEILVNHLSGEWHTMPTATAVLLLHSGSS
;
A
#
# COMPACT_ATOMS: atom_id res chain seq x y z
N MET A 1 -15.20 -9.93 15.49
CA MET A 1 -14.75 -8.93 14.51
C MET A 1 -13.45 -9.35 13.87
N VAL A 2 -13.33 -9.15 12.58
CA VAL A 2 -12.12 -9.44 11.84
C VAL A 2 -11.58 -8.16 11.25
N ARG A 3 -10.33 -7.85 11.54
CA ARG A 3 -9.59 -6.78 10.88
C ARG A 3 -8.70 -7.39 9.81
N ARG A 4 -8.77 -6.83 8.62
CA ARG A 4 -7.91 -7.24 7.51
C ARG A 4 -7.08 -6.04 7.10
N LEU A 5 -5.80 -6.26 6.98
CA LEU A 5 -4.86 -5.23 6.52
C LEU A 5 -4.14 -5.71 5.27
N ILE A 6 -4.23 -4.94 4.21
CA ILE A 6 -3.44 -5.19 3.01
C ILE A 6 -2.27 -4.21 3.05
N VAL A 7 -1.05 -4.75 3.09
CA VAL A 7 0.17 -3.93 2.99
C VAL A 7 0.66 -4.06 1.56
N MET A 8 0.71 -2.93 0.84
CA MET A 8 1.12 -2.92 -0.55
C MET A 8 2.28 -1.96 -0.76
N ARG A 9 3.30 -2.41 -1.50
CA ARG A 9 4.36 -1.56 -1.99
C ARG A 9 3.94 -0.95 -3.32
N HIS A 10 4.28 0.33 -3.54
CA HIS A 10 3.97 1.01 -4.81
C HIS A 10 4.50 0.23 -6.01
N ALA A 11 3.91 0.48 -7.19
CA ALA A 11 4.35 -0.11 -8.44
C ALA A 11 5.68 0.51 -8.90
N LYS A 12 6.28 -0.06 -9.96
CA LYS A 12 7.63 0.32 -10.39
C LYS A 12 7.71 1.78 -10.81
N SER A 13 8.66 2.51 -10.22
CA SER A 13 8.86 3.94 -10.46
C SER A 13 10.01 4.20 -11.42
N SER A 14 10.01 5.42 -11.99
CA SER A 14 10.99 5.84 -12.98
C SER A 14 12.19 6.53 -12.32
N TRP A 15 13.37 6.24 -12.81
CA TRP A 15 14.61 6.96 -12.51
C TRP A 15 15.07 7.78 -13.72
N LYS A 16 14.20 7.98 -14.71
CA LYS A 16 14.57 8.58 -15.99
C LYS A 16 15.00 10.04 -15.86
N ASP A 17 14.37 10.80 -14.96
CA ASP A 17 14.69 12.20 -14.73
C ASP A 17 15.49 12.36 -13.44
N PRO A 18 16.83 12.57 -13.53
CA PRO A 18 17.67 12.68 -12.33
C PRO A 18 17.48 13.99 -11.57
N ASN A 19 16.77 14.95 -12.15
CA ASN A 19 16.54 16.26 -11.51
C ASN A 19 15.29 16.29 -10.65
N LEU A 20 14.46 15.24 -10.68
CA LEU A 20 13.27 15.18 -9.84
C LEU A 20 13.62 14.80 -8.41
N ASP A 21 12.97 15.45 -7.45
CA ASP A 21 13.00 14.99 -6.07
C ASP A 21 12.41 13.58 -6.00
N ASP A 22 12.92 12.77 -5.07
CA ASP A 22 12.43 11.40 -4.90
C ASP A 22 10.89 11.36 -4.75
N HIS A 23 10.34 12.28 -3.97
CA HIS A 23 8.89 12.35 -3.73
C HIS A 23 8.09 12.54 -5.02
N GLU A 24 8.67 13.18 -6.03
CA GLU A 24 8.01 13.52 -7.28
C GLU A 24 8.25 12.50 -8.40
N ARG A 25 9.00 11.42 -8.14
CA ARG A 25 9.26 10.41 -9.17
C ARG A 25 7.97 9.65 -9.53
N PRO A 26 7.61 9.61 -10.83
CA PRO A 26 6.39 8.93 -11.27
C PRO A 26 6.62 7.44 -11.46
N LEU A 27 5.54 6.70 -11.71
CA LEU A 27 5.64 5.33 -12.18
C LEU A 27 6.29 5.31 -13.57
N ASN A 28 6.99 4.21 -13.87
CA ASN A 28 7.44 3.96 -15.23
C ASN A 28 6.36 3.15 -15.98
N LYS A 29 6.68 2.77 -17.21
CA LYS A 29 5.73 2.02 -18.06
C LYS A 29 5.29 0.70 -17.41
N ARG A 30 6.25 -0.02 -16.80
CA ARG A 30 5.96 -1.28 -16.11
C ARG A 30 5.04 -1.05 -14.91
N GLY A 31 5.29 0.01 -14.14
CA GLY A 31 4.43 0.33 -12.99
C GLY A 31 3.01 0.66 -13.39
N ARG A 32 2.83 1.42 -14.47
CA ARG A 32 1.50 1.73 -14.97
C ARG A 32 0.76 0.49 -15.48
N ARG A 33 1.50 -0.50 -15.98
CA ARG A 33 0.93 -1.79 -16.39
C ARG A 33 0.57 -2.65 -15.19
N ASP A 34 1.44 -2.70 -14.17
CA ASP A 34 1.29 -3.60 -13.04
C ASP A 34 0.19 -3.18 -12.06
N ALA A 35 -0.05 -1.89 -11.90
CA ALA A 35 -1.05 -1.39 -10.96
C ALA A 35 -2.46 -1.93 -11.22
N PRO A 36 -3.01 -1.84 -12.44
CA PRO A 36 -4.33 -2.43 -12.70
C PRO A 36 -4.34 -3.95 -12.57
N MET A 37 -3.23 -4.62 -12.89
CA MET A 37 -3.15 -6.07 -12.75
C MET A 37 -3.23 -6.52 -11.30
N VAL A 38 -2.58 -5.79 -10.39
CA VAL A 38 -2.63 -6.12 -8.97
C VAL A 38 -4.01 -5.82 -8.39
N ALA A 39 -4.68 -4.78 -8.87
CA ALA A 39 -6.05 -4.49 -8.46
C ALA A 39 -6.97 -5.67 -8.80
N ASP A 40 -6.86 -6.19 -10.02
CA ASP A 40 -7.64 -7.35 -10.43
C ASP A 40 -7.32 -8.57 -9.55
N ALA A 41 -6.04 -8.81 -9.28
CA ALA A 41 -5.62 -9.97 -8.51
C ALA A 41 -6.17 -9.95 -7.07
N ILE A 42 -6.12 -8.80 -6.40
CA ILE A 42 -6.63 -8.72 -5.03
C ILE A 42 -8.15 -8.81 -4.97
N PHE A 43 -8.85 -8.21 -5.94
CA PHE A 43 -10.31 -8.28 -5.98
C PHE A 43 -10.80 -9.71 -6.29
N GLU A 44 -10.10 -10.43 -7.17
CA GLU A 44 -10.44 -11.83 -7.46
C GLU A 44 -10.27 -12.74 -6.24
N ARG A 45 -9.39 -12.36 -5.31
CA ARG A 45 -9.21 -13.08 -4.05
C ARG A 45 -10.18 -12.65 -2.95
N GLY A 46 -11.05 -11.71 -3.23
CA GLY A 46 -11.93 -11.15 -2.23
C GLY A 46 -11.25 -10.19 -1.26
N TRP A 47 -10.06 -9.72 -1.59
CA TRP A 47 -9.34 -8.74 -0.80
C TRP A 47 -9.78 -7.34 -1.25
N ILE A 48 -10.95 -6.92 -0.79
CA ILE A 48 -11.56 -5.69 -1.26
C ILE A 48 -11.39 -4.60 -0.20
N PRO A 49 -10.52 -3.60 -0.45
CA PRO A 49 -10.31 -2.53 0.52
C PRO A 49 -11.56 -1.67 0.70
N GLU A 50 -11.79 -1.28 1.95
CA GLU A 50 -12.87 -0.37 2.32
C GLU A 50 -12.34 1.01 2.71
N LEU A 51 -11.04 1.10 2.95
CA LEU A 51 -10.31 2.34 3.20
C LEU A 51 -8.89 2.15 2.72
N VAL A 52 -8.33 3.18 2.07
CA VAL A 52 -6.93 3.18 1.64
C VAL A 52 -6.19 4.31 2.34
N LEU A 53 -5.07 3.98 2.98
CA LEU A 53 -4.12 4.96 3.49
C LEU A 53 -2.92 4.95 2.53
N VAL A 54 -2.68 6.06 1.85
CA VAL A 54 -1.67 6.10 0.79
C VAL A 54 -0.62 7.16 1.06
N SER A 55 0.66 6.81 0.84
CA SER A 55 1.75 7.76 0.95
C SER A 55 1.56 8.94 0.00
N SER A 56 2.04 10.10 0.40
CA SER A 56 1.93 11.33 -0.37
C SER A 56 2.81 11.39 -1.62
N SER A 57 3.71 10.42 -1.84
CA SER A 57 4.59 10.44 -3.00
C SER A 57 3.82 10.23 -4.31
N LYS A 58 4.38 10.77 -5.40
CA LYS A 58 3.74 10.64 -6.71
C LYS A 58 3.58 9.19 -7.13
N ARG A 59 4.60 8.35 -6.91
CA ARG A 59 4.54 6.94 -7.31
C ARG A 59 3.49 6.13 -6.55
N THR A 60 3.21 6.45 -5.29
CA THR A 60 2.14 5.78 -4.55
C THR A 60 0.76 6.28 -4.99
N LEU A 61 0.61 7.57 -5.21
CA LEU A 61 -0.66 8.13 -5.69
C LEU A 61 -1.00 7.62 -7.10
N GLN A 62 0.00 7.49 -7.97
CA GLN A 62 -0.21 6.93 -9.30
C GLN A 62 -0.51 5.43 -9.26
N THR A 63 0.06 4.71 -8.27
CA THR A 63 -0.30 3.31 -8.07
C THR A 63 -1.79 3.19 -7.75
N LEU A 64 -2.28 3.99 -6.81
CA LEU A 64 -3.70 3.98 -6.46
C LEU A 64 -4.57 4.38 -7.66
N GLU A 65 -4.17 5.41 -8.40
CA GLU A 65 -4.88 5.84 -9.61
C GLU A 65 -4.96 4.71 -10.64
N GLY A 66 -3.85 3.97 -10.81
CA GLY A 66 -3.81 2.82 -11.73
C GLY A 66 -4.72 1.67 -11.32
N MET A 67 -5.18 1.64 -10.07
CA MET A 67 -6.10 0.64 -9.54
C MET A 67 -7.56 1.11 -9.59
N SER A 68 -7.82 2.29 -10.13
CA SER A 68 -9.11 2.97 -10.01
C SER A 68 -10.28 2.24 -10.70
N HIS A 69 -10.01 1.42 -11.71
CA HIS A 69 -11.08 0.65 -12.37
C HIS A 69 -11.77 -0.32 -11.41
N ARG A 70 -11.08 -0.74 -10.34
CA ARG A 70 -11.64 -1.57 -9.27
C ARG A 70 -11.97 -0.75 -8.03
N MET A 71 -11.15 0.27 -7.73
CA MET A 71 -11.14 0.97 -6.45
C MET A 71 -11.57 2.43 -6.56
N GLY A 72 -12.15 2.84 -7.69
CA GLY A 72 -12.47 4.25 -7.93
C GLY A 72 -13.47 4.86 -6.94
N LYS A 73 -14.24 4.02 -6.24
CA LYS A 73 -15.19 4.49 -5.23
C LYS A 73 -14.72 4.22 -3.79
N THR A 74 -13.55 3.63 -3.61
CA THR A 74 -13.02 3.33 -2.29
C THR A 74 -12.51 4.61 -1.64
N PRO A 75 -12.93 4.93 -0.41
CA PRO A 75 -12.38 6.09 0.29
C PRO A 75 -10.87 5.95 0.49
N PHE A 76 -10.16 7.05 0.34
CA PHE A 76 -8.73 7.05 0.59
C PHE A 76 -8.29 8.32 1.31
N GLU A 77 -7.18 8.23 2.04
CA GLU A 77 -6.56 9.36 2.72
C GLU A 77 -5.09 9.41 2.33
N VAL A 78 -4.63 10.57 1.91
CA VAL A 78 -3.22 10.80 1.60
C VAL A 78 -2.50 11.12 2.90
N ARG A 79 -1.45 10.33 3.21
CA ARG A 79 -0.74 10.40 4.48
C ARG A 79 0.76 10.64 4.26
N SER A 80 1.21 11.87 4.52
CA SER A 80 2.64 12.19 4.41
C SER A 80 3.49 11.39 5.40
N GLY A 81 2.89 10.95 6.53
CA GLY A 81 3.59 10.12 7.52
C GLY A 81 3.96 8.74 7.03
N ILE A 82 3.41 8.30 5.89
CA ILE A 82 3.79 7.00 5.29
C ILE A 82 5.04 7.14 4.41
N TYR A 83 5.34 8.33 3.92
CA TYR A 83 6.50 8.56 3.07
C TYR A 83 7.78 8.43 3.91
N HIS A 84 8.69 7.54 3.49
CA HIS A 84 9.95 7.23 4.19
C HIS A 84 9.73 6.82 5.67
N ALA A 85 8.59 6.17 5.95
CA ALA A 85 8.19 5.83 7.30
C ALA A 85 9.02 4.69 7.88
N THR A 86 9.31 4.80 9.18
CA THR A 86 9.82 3.68 9.99
C THR A 86 8.63 2.80 10.37
N VAL A 87 8.90 1.62 10.97
CA VAL A 87 7.82 0.75 11.46
C VAL A 87 7.00 1.46 12.54
N ILE A 88 7.64 2.29 13.37
CA ILE A 88 6.93 3.05 14.41
C ILE A 88 5.96 4.04 13.76
N ASP A 89 6.43 4.76 12.74
CA ASP A 89 5.57 5.70 12.00
C ASP A 89 4.38 4.99 11.38
N LEU A 90 4.62 3.81 10.78
CA LEU A 90 3.55 3.04 10.14
C LEU A 90 2.55 2.53 11.17
N MET A 91 3.00 2.10 12.34
CA MET A 91 2.09 1.66 13.41
C MET A 91 1.20 2.82 13.89
N GLU A 92 1.73 4.04 13.94
CA GLU A 92 0.94 5.22 14.26
C GLU A 92 -0.12 5.49 13.20
N GLU A 93 0.24 5.37 11.92
CA GLU A 93 -0.72 5.54 10.82
C GLU A 93 -1.84 4.50 10.89
N LEU A 94 -1.51 3.27 11.32
CA LEU A 94 -2.49 2.20 11.42
C LEU A 94 -3.48 2.38 12.58
N GLU A 95 -3.26 3.33 13.47
CA GLU A 95 -4.26 3.68 14.48
C GLU A 95 -5.59 4.12 13.84
N ASP A 96 -5.54 4.63 12.61
CA ASP A 96 -6.71 5.07 11.87
C ASP A 96 -7.32 3.99 10.98
N MET A 97 -6.80 2.76 11.02
CA MET A 97 -7.39 1.68 10.24
C MET A 97 -8.76 1.28 10.80
N LEU A 98 -9.57 0.68 9.94
CA LEU A 98 -10.90 0.23 10.33
C LEU A 98 -10.83 -0.86 11.41
N ASP A 99 -11.71 -0.78 12.41
CA ASP A 99 -11.78 -1.79 13.47
C ASP A 99 -12.35 -3.10 12.94
N ASN A 100 -13.23 -3.02 11.94
CA ASN A 100 -13.86 -4.16 11.31
C ASN A 100 -13.89 -3.91 9.81
N GLY A 101 -13.35 -4.83 9.04
CA GLY A 101 -13.26 -4.68 7.59
C GLY A 101 -11.82 -4.65 7.11
N THR A 102 -11.63 -4.19 5.88
CA THR A 102 -10.36 -4.24 5.18
C THR A 102 -9.79 -2.83 4.95
N THR A 103 -8.61 -2.59 5.47
CA THR A 103 -7.84 -1.37 5.22
C THR A 103 -6.62 -1.72 4.40
N MET A 104 -6.31 -0.90 3.39
CA MET A 104 -5.08 -1.04 2.60
C MET A 104 -4.15 0.12 2.93
N ILE A 105 -2.87 -0.18 3.10
CA ILE A 105 -1.84 0.85 3.19
C ILE A 105 -0.90 0.69 1.99
N ILE A 106 -0.70 1.77 1.24
CA ILE A 106 0.21 1.78 0.09
C ILE A 106 1.42 2.62 0.44
N GLY A 107 2.58 1.99 0.50
CA GLY A 107 3.79 2.63 0.94
C GLY A 107 5.04 2.13 0.23
N HIS A 108 6.13 2.16 0.96
CA HIS A 108 7.48 1.98 0.42
C HIS A 108 8.25 0.91 1.18
N ASN A 109 9.27 0.34 0.54
CA ASN A 109 10.28 -0.45 1.23
C ASN A 109 11.42 0.46 1.72
N PRO A 110 12.10 0.09 2.79
CA PRO A 110 11.97 -1.16 3.54
C PRO A 110 10.80 -1.20 4.54
N GLY A 111 10.12 -0.08 4.74
CA GLY A 111 9.07 0.03 5.75
C GLY A 111 7.97 -1.03 5.62
N SER A 112 7.50 -1.30 4.40
CA SER A 112 6.44 -2.28 4.17
C SER A 112 6.86 -3.69 4.58
N GLU A 113 8.07 -4.11 4.20
CA GLU A 113 8.59 -5.44 4.59
C GLU A 113 8.75 -5.55 6.09
N ILE A 114 9.28 -4.51 6.72
CA ILE A 114 9.47 -4.50 8.18
C ILE A 114 8.12 -4.54 8.89
N LEU A 115 7.13 -3.80 8.39
CA LEU A 115 5.79 -3.80 8.97
C LEU A 115 5.15 -5.19 8.92
N VAL A 116 5.23 -5.85 7.76
CA VAL A 116 4.69 -7.21 7.62
C VAL A 116 5.38 -8.17 8.58
N ASN A 117 6.72 -8.08 8.70
CA ASN A 117 7.46 -8.91 9.65
C ASN A 117 7.05 -8.62 11.10
N HIS A 118 6.90 -7.36 11.45
CA HIS A 118 6.50 -6.95 12.79
C HIS A 118 5.13 -7.51 13.18
N LEU A 119 4.18 -7.47 12.25
CA LEU A 119 2.80 -7.89 12.55
C LEU A 119 2.58 -9.39 12.43
N SER A 120 3.30 -10.07 11.54
CA SER A 120 3.08 -11.50 11.27
C SER A 120 4.11 -12.43 11.93
N GLY A 121 5.26 -11.90 12.30
CA GLY A 121 6.39 -12.70 12.76
C GLY A 121 7.14 -13.41 11.64
N GLU A 122 6.74 -13.20 10.38
CA GLU A 122 7.36 -13.84 9.22
C GLU A 122 7.92 -12.79 8.28
N TRP A 123 9.02 -13.12 7.61
CA TRP A 123 9.61 -12.22 6.62
C TRP A 123 9.14 -12.59 5.22
N HIS A 124 8.62 -11.61 4.51
CA HIS A 124 8.21 -11.74 3.11
C HIS A 124 8.88 -10.65 2.30
N THR A 125 9.55 -11.04 1.23
CA THR A 125 10.11 -10.09 0.28
C THR A 125 8.95 -9.43 -0.49
N MET A 126 9.01 -8.12 -0.63
CA MET A 126 7.97 -7.37 -1.33
C MET A 126 8.55 -6.59 -2.51
N PRO A 127 8.65 -7.20 -3.69
CA PRO A 127 8.94 -6.44 -4.91
C PRO A 127 7.89 -5.36 -5.15
N THR A 128 8.15 -4.45 -6.09
CA THR A 128 7.17 -3.42 -6.44
C THR A 128 5.81 -4.05 -6.80
N ALA A 129 4.72 -3.37 -6.47
CA ALA A 129 3.34 -3.81 -6.69
C ALA A 129 2.95 -5.08 -5.93
N THR A 130 3.74 -5.51 -4.95
CA THR A 130 3.38 -6.66 -4.12
C THR A 130 2.40 -6.23 -3.03
N ALA A 131 1.38 -7.04 -2.80
CA ALA A 131 0.40 -6.85 -1.73
C ALA A 131 0.37 -8.09 -0.83
N VAL A 132 0.33 -7.87 0.48
CA VAL A 132 0.26 -8.93 1.49
C VAL A 132 -0.98 -8.69 2.34
N LEU A 133 -1.77 -9.74 2.55
CA LEU A 133 -2.95 -9.67 3.42
C LEU A 133 -2.62 -10.22 4.81
N LEU A 134 -2.91 -9.42 5.82
CA LEU A 134 -2.78 -9.80 7.23
C LEU A 134 -4.16 -9.83 7.86
N LEU A 135 -4.42 -10.87 8.64
CA LEU A 135 -5.70 -11.06 9.32
C LEU A 135 -5.49 -10.96 10.83
N HIS A 136 -6.40 -10.26 11.48
CA HIS A 136 -6.44 -10.22 12.93
C HIS A 136 -7.88 -10.49 13.38
N SER A 137 -8.06 -11.55 14.16
CA SER A 137 -9.35 -11.88 14.76
C SER A 137 -9.19 -11.91 16.27
N GLY A 138 -10.19 -11.40 16.98
CA GLY A 138 -10.17 -11.36 18.43
C GLY A 138 -10.23 -9.95 18.98
N SER A 139 -9.98 -9.84 20.27
CA SER A 139 -10.24 -8.64 21.05
C SER A 139 -9.02 -7.77 21.36
N SER A 140 -7.88 -8.08 20.82
CA SER A 140 -6.68 -7.28 21.16
C SER A 140 -6.09 -6.55 19.98
#